data_8c0452c1fb8188401efe87902990fc77
#
_entry.id   8c0452c1fb8188401efe87902990fc77
#
_cell.length_a   1.000
_cell.length_b   1.000
_cell.length_c   1.000
_cell.angle_alpha   90.00
_cell.angle_beta   90.00
_cell.angle_gamma   90.00
#
_symmetry.space_group_name_H-M   'P 1'
#
loop_
_entity.id
_entity.type
_entity.pdbx_description
1 polymer ?
#
loop_
_entity_poly.entity_id
_entity_poly.type
_entity_poly.pdbx_seq_one_letter_code
_entity_poly.pdbx_strand_id
1 'polypeptide(L)'
;MKRGESLIYSAAGLVALFLALVALNYLVGATSSRVDMTATKLYTLSEGTKKTLKSLQAPVKVRLYVTQGEGMPVQLRGFAQRVEDMLREFQAVAGANLVIEKYNPKPDSDEEDAAQLGGMEPQLLPTGESFYLGLVVSRLDRAETIPAVSFQRERLLEYDLLNAIARVGLPERPKLGLMAGLPVMGMAFNPFTRQPAEPWVLANELKREFDVQEISLDAKEIPADINVLLVIHPREIERETEYALDQFVLRGGKLIAFVDPHAFFDQTPTMPGVPGVPTSSTLPTLLKAWGTEMNPSKVVADVVFASGSGQRYTPLVLSLNRTAFSREDVVTSQIETLFYPFGGAFQVTPVEGLAADVIVHSSANSMLMDAKDATTFGDATLKEFVPGGKPLALALRLTGTFKTAFPDGPPVSKDAKENKE
;
A
#
# COMPACT_ATOMS: atom_id res chain seq x y z
N MET A 1 45.08 -41.85 43.79
CA MET A 1 44.34 -40.63 44.19
C MET A 1 43.88 -39.73 43.04
N LYS A 2 44.55 -39.67 41.89
CA LYS A 2 44.21 -38.71 40.78
C LYS A 2 42.92 -39.01 39.94
N ARG A 3 42.40 -40.27 39.95
CA ARG A 3 41.17 -40.59 39.16
C ARG A 3 39.85 -40.21 39.84
N GLY A 4 39.82 -40.17 41.17
CA GLY A 4 38.62 -39.79 41.94
C GLY A 4 38.36 -38.28 41.92
N GLU A 5 39.42 -37.48 41.97
CA GLU A 5 39.31 -36.01 41.92
C GLU A 5 38.80 -35.54 40.56
N SER A 6 39.23 -36.13 39.45
CA SER A 6 38.76 -35.76 38.11
C SER A 6 37.27 -36.10 37.89
N LEU A 7 36.76 -37.15 38.50
CA LEU A 7 35.34 -37.52 38.47
C LEU A 7 34.46 -36.53 39.27
N ILE A 8 34.95 -36.08 40.43
CA ILE A 8 34.25 -35.08 41.26
C ILE A 8 34.19 -33.73 40.55
N TYR A 9 35.29 -33.28 39.94
CA TYR A 9 35.30 -32.02 39.17
C TYR A 9 34.41 -32.10 37.93
N SER A 10 34.32 -33.24 37.24
CA SER A 10 33.44 -33.41 36.10
C SER A 10 31.96 -33.44 36.49
N ALA A 11 31.63 -34.08 37.63
CA ALA A 11 30.27 -34.08 38.16
C ALA A 11 29.85 -32.69 38.68
N ALA A 12 30.75 -31.98 39.38
CA ALA A 12 30.49 -30.61 39.80
C ALA A 12 30.34 -29.65 38.60
N GLY A 13 31.14 -29.85 37.56
CA GLY A 13 31.03 -29.07 36.31
C GLY A 13 29.71 -29.33 35.58
N LEU A 14 29.22 -30.58 35.54
CA LEU A 14 27.91 -30.90 34.95
C LEU A 14 26.75 -30.28 35.73
N VAL A 15 26.82 -30.32 37.09
CA VAL A 15 25.82 -29.68 37.94
C VAL A 15 25.82 -28.17 37.77
N ALA A 16 27.02 -27.54 37.70
CA ALA A 16 27.13 -26.12 37.47
C ALA A 16 26.59 -25.71 36.08
N LEU A 17 26.86 -26.51 35.04
CA LEU A 17 26.32 -26.30 33.69
C LEU A 17 24.79 -26.44 33.68
N PHE A 18 24.25 -27.43 34.35
CA PHE A 18 22.81 -27.63 34.48
C PHE A 18 22.13 -26.44 35.19
N LEU A 19 22.71 -26.00 36.31
CA LEU A 19 22.19 -24.83 37.04
C LEU A 19 22.29 -23.54 36.19
N ALA A 20 23.38 -23.36 35.41
CA ALA A 20 23.52 -22.26 34.49
C ALA A 20 22.47 -22.29 33.38
N LEU A 21 22.17 -23.46 32.81
CA LEU A 21 21.11 -23.63 31.80
C LEU A 21 19.71 -23.37 32.37
N VAL A 22 19.44 -23.80 33.59
CA VAL A 22 18.18 -23.53 34.33
C VAL A 22 18.03 -22.03 34.58
N ALA A 23 19.10 -21.36 35.06
CA ALA A 23 19.12 -19.93 35.29
C ALA A 23 18.96 -19.14 33.98
N LEU A 24 19.63 -19.58 32.92
CA LEU A 24 19.49 -18.98 31.59
C LEU A 24 18.05 -19.13 31.07
N ASN A 25 17.46 -20.32 31.21
CA ASN A 25 16.07 -20.59 30.82
C ASN A 25 15.08 -19.71 31.61
N TYR A 26 15.32 -19.59 32.94
CA TYR A 26 14.52 -18.71 33.81
C TYR A 26 14.67 -17.23 33.39
N LEU A 27 15.89 -16.75 33.13
CA LEU A 27 16.16 -15.37 32.68
C LEU A 27 15.54 -15.08 31.30
N VAL A 28 15.67 -16.02 30.36
CA VAL A 28 15.04 -15.92 29.02
C VAL A 28 13.52 -15.95 29.12
N GLY A 29 12.96 -16.79 30.03
CA GLY A 29 11.52 -16.84 30.27
C GLY A 29 10.96 -15.61 31.01
N ALA A 30 11.78 -14.98 31.87
CA ALA A 30 11.41 -13.78 32.63
C ALA A 30 11.51 -12.48 31.77
N THR A 31 12.38 -12.47 30.77
CA THR A 31 12.42 -11.39 29.78
C THR A 31 11.49 -11.74 28.64
N SER A 32 10.34 -11.04 28.52
CA SER A 32 9.39 -11.15 27.40
C SER A 32 9.96 -10.66 26.07
N SER A 33 11.27 -10.72 25.91
CA SER A 33 11.99 -10.34 24.70
C SER A 33 11.94 -11.49 23.70
N ARG A 34 10.92 -11.55 22.87
CA ARG A 34 10.85 -12.45 21.72
C ARG A 34 11.73 -11.88 20.61
N VAL A 35 12.78 -12.58 20.24
CA VAL A 35 13.58 -12.28 19.05
C VAL A 35 12.91 -12.99 17.86
N ASP A 36 12.34 -12.20 16.97
CA ASP A 36 11.78 -12.73 15.73
C ASP A 36 12.92 -13.14 14.78
N MET A 37 13.11 -14.46 14.65
CA MET A 37 14.11 -15.07 13.76
C MET A 37 13.52 -15.43 12.38
N THR A 38 12.28 -15.04 12.08
CA THR A 38 11.68 -15.29 10.76
C THR A 38 12.26 -14.35 9.71
N ALA A 39 12.51 -14.85 8.50
CA ALA A 39 13.04 -14.07 7.40
C ALA A 39 12.14 -12.88 7.00
N THR A 40 10.85 -12.94 7.35
CA THR A 40 9.83 -11.94 7.03
C THR A 40 9.48 -11.02 8.20
N LYS A 41 10.10 -11.18 9.37
CA LYS A 41 9.83 -10.41 10.60
C LYS A 41 8.33 -10.27 10.92
N LEU A 42 7.56 -11.31 10.67
CA LEU A 42 6.10 -11.36 10.85
C LEU A 42 5.64 -11.07 12.29
N TYR A 43 6.54 -11.12 13.25
CA TYR A 43 6.29 -10.91 14.69
C TYR A 43 6.88 -9.59 15.22
N THR A 44 7.35 -8.69 14.33
CA THR A 44 7.90 -7.40 14.76
C THR A 44 7.05 -6.29 14.17
N LEU A 45 6.40 -5.50 15.03
CA LEU A 45 5.58 -4.37 14.59
C LEU A 45 6.39 -3.35 13.79
N SER A 46 5.80 -2.86 12.71
CA SER A 46 6.39 -1.80 11.90
C SER A 46 6.54 -0.50 12.71
N GLU A 47 7.49 0.34 12.33
CA GLU A 47 7.68 1.63 12.99
C GLU A 47 6.46 2.55 12.82
N GLY A 48 5.74 2.44 11.69
CA GLY A 48 4.46 3.13 11.47
C GLY A 48 3.42 2.72 12.51
N THR A 49 3.24 1.43 12.73
CA THR A 49 2.34 0.87 13.74
C THR A 49 2.68 1.39 15.13
N LYS A 50 3.94 1.30 15.53
CA LYS A 50 4.39 1.80 16.85
C LYS A 50 4.12 3.28 17.03
N LYS A 51 4.37 4.09 16.00
CA LYS A 51 4.10 5.55 16.03
C LYS A 51 2.60 5.83 16.19
N THR A 52 1.75 5.14 15.44
CA THR A 52 0.28 5.30 15.51
C THR A 52 -0.25 4.88 16.88
N LEU A 53 0.17 3.73 17.42
CA LEU A 53 -0.27 3.26 18.74
C LEU A 53 0.14 4.22 19.88
N LYS A 54 1.36 4.79 19.79
CA LYS A 54 1.84 5.80 20.76
C LYS A 54 1.11 7.14 20.64
N SER A 55 0.50 7.44 19.50
CA SER A 55 -0.26 8.69 19.28
C SER A 55 -1.69 8.63 19.80
N LEU A 56 -2.16 7.49 20.29
CA LEU A 56 -3.48 7.36 20.91
C LEU A 56 -3.58 8.24 22.17
N GLN A 57 -4.52 9.18 22.16
CA GLN A 57 -4.68 10.17 23.24
C GLN A 57 -5.64 9.70 24.35
N ALA A 58 -6.43 8.68 24.10
CA ALA A 58 -7.39 8.14 25.04
C ALA A 58 -7.61 6.65 24.82
N PRO A 59 -8.09 5.91 25.83
CA PRO A 59 -8.29 4.48 25.75
C PRO A 59 -9.22 4.06 24.64
N VAL A 60 -8.75 3.14 23.80
CA VAL A 60 -9.49 2.39 22.79
C VAL A 60 -9.73 1.00 23.31
N LYS A 61 -10.98 0.53 23.29
CA LYS A 61 -11.37 -0.81 23.72
C LYS A 61 -11.47 -1.74 22.52
N VAL A 62 -10.75 -2.86 22.55
CA VAL A 62 -10.83 -3.96 21.58
C VAL A 62 -11.51 -5.14 22.24
N ARG A 63 -12.68 -5.50 21.74
CA ARG A 63 -13.39 -6.73 22.13
C ARG A 63 -13.10 -7.79 21.07
N LEU A 64 -12.28 -8.78 21.44
CA LEU A 64 -11.94 -9.90 20.58
C LEU A 64 -12.90 -11.07 20.86
N TYR A 65 -13.67 -11.45 19.84
CA TYR A 65 -14.56 -12.60 19.88
C TYR A 65 -13.86 -13.78 19.20
N VAL A 66 -13.54 -14.80 19.97
CA VAL A 66 -12.84 -15.99 19.48
C VAL A 66 -13.40 -17.25 20.13
N THR A 67 -14.01 -18.12 19.31
CA THR A 67 -14.47 -19.42 19.77
C THR A 67 -13.30 -20.29 20.16
N GLN A 68 -13.34 -20.85 21.37
CA GLN A 68 -12.25 -21.66 21.93
C GLN A 68 -12.62 -23.15 21.92
N GLY A 69 -11.61 -24.00 22.06
CA GLY A 69 -11.78 -25.43 22.22
C GLY A 69 -12.08 -26.16 20.90
N GLU A 70 -12.99 -27.12 20.97
CA GLU A 70 -13.33 -27.99 19.82
C GLU A 70 -14.13 -27.29 18.76
N GLY A 71 -14.86 -26.22 19.10
CA GLY A 71 -15.60 -25.40 18.14
C GLY A 71 -14.77 -24.61 17.13
N MET A 72 -13.43 -24.53 17.32
CA MET A 72 -12.55 -23.92 16.33
C MET A 72 -11.76 -24.96 15.54
N PRO A 73 -11.73 -24.88 14.20
CA PRO A 73 -10.90 -25.74 13.36
C PRO A 73 -9.43 -25.72 13.76
N VAL A 74 -8.79 -26.88 13.81
CA VAL A 74 -7.39 -27.01 14.25
C VAL A 74 -6.44 -26.12 13.45
N GLN A 75 -6.69 -25.98 12.13
CA GLN A 75 -5.89 -25.13 11.24
C GLN A 75 -5.97 -23.64 11.60
N LEU A 76 -7.10 -23.20 12.16
CA LEU A 76 -7.33 -21.80 12.53
C LEU A 76 -6.89 -21.46 13.95
N ARG A 77 -6.69 -22.45 14.82
CA ARG A 77 -6.25 -22.20 16.22
C ARG A 77 -4.92 -21.46 16.28
N GLY A 78 -3.95 -21.85 15.44
CA GLY A 78 -2.67 -21.17 15.33
C GLY A 78 -2.81 -19.74 14.83
N PHE A 79 -3.73 -19.49 13.92
CA PHE A 79 -4.01 -18.13 13.41
C PHE A 79 -4.72 -17.27 14.46
N ALA A 80 -5.72 -17.81 15.17
CA ALA A 80 -6.38 -17.11 16.26
C ALA A 80 -5.37 -16.72 17.36
N GLN A 81 -4.43 -17.62 17.68
CA GLN A 81 -3.37 -17.31 18.64
C GLN A 81 -2.47 -16.15 18.14
N ARG A 82 -2.18 -16.08 16.83
CA ARG A 82 -1.40 -14.97 16.26
C ARG A 82 -2.15 -13.64 16.35
N VAL A 83 -3.46 -13.63 16.13
CA VAL A 83 -4.30 -12.44 16.33
C VAL A 83 -4.19 -11.94 17.77
N GLU A 84 -4.31 -12.86 18.74
CA GLU A 84 -4.17 -12.53 20.16
C GLU A 84 -2.77 -12.02 20.53
N ASP A 85 -1.73 -12.66 20.00
CA ASP A 85 -0.34 -12.27 20.24
C ASP A 85 -0.08 -10.86 19.70
N MET A 86 -0.52 -10.56 18.48
CA MET A 86 -0.37 -9.25 17.87
C MET A 86 -1.11 -8.15 18.64
N LEU A 87 -2.33 -8.42 19.08
CA LEU A 87 -3.07 -7.47 19.92
C LEU A 87 -2.34 -7.22 21.26
N ARG A 88 -1.72 -8.24 21.88
CA ARG A 88 -0.88 -8.05 23.08
C ARG A 88 0.35 -7.19 22.81
N GLU A 89 0.98 -7.34 21.66
CA GLU A 89 2.10 -6.47 21.26
C GLU A 89 1.63 -5.03 21.03
N PHE A 90 0.47 -4.83 20.40
CA PHE A 90 -0.15 -3.52 20.28
C PHE A 90 -0.39 -2.88 21.64
N GLN A 91 -0.94 -3.64 22.59
CA GLN A 91 -1.17 -3.19 23.97
C GLN A 91 0.13 -2.83 24.68
N ALA A 92 1.18 -3.62 24.49
CA ALA A 92 2.50 -3.34 25.09
C ALA A 92 3.08 -1.99 24.59
N VAL A 93 2.81 -1.62 23.33
CA VAL A 93 3.25 -0.33 22.75
C VAL A 93 2.34 0.83 23.14
N ALA A 94 1.01 0.63 23.13
CA ALA A 94 0.01 1.65 23.42
C ALA A 94 -0.19 1.89 24.92
N GLY A 95 0.22 0.95 25.77
CA GLY A 95 0.05 0.99 27.22
C GLY A 95 -1.42 1.04 27.62
N ALA A 96 -1.76 1.94 28.53
CA ALA A 96 -3.13 2.10 29.04
C ALA A 96 -4.14 2.61 27.99
N ASN A 97 -3.65 3.10 26.86
CA ASN A 97 -4.50 3.61 25.78
C ASN A 97 -5.06 2.52 24.86
N LEU A 98 -4.77 1.23 25.12
CA LEU A 98 -5.40 0.11 24.44
C LEU A 98 -5.83 -0.94 25.46
N VAL A 99 -7.14 -1.18 25.55
CA VAL A 99 -7.73 -2.18 26.46
C VAL A 99 -8.28 -3.33 25.63
N ILE A 100 -7.83 -4.54 25.92
CA ILE A 100 -8.24 -5.75 25.20
C ILE A 100 -9.11 -6.60 26.12
N GLU A 101 -10.33 -6.90 25.64
CA GLU A 101 -11.25 -7.83 26.28
C GLU A 101 -11.47 -9.03 25.35
N LYS A 102 -11.39 -10.22 25.88
CA LYS A 102 -11.56 -11.47 25.12
C LYS A 102 -12.85 -12.15 25.52
N TYR A 103 -13.65 -12.51 24.51
CA TYR A 103 -14.90 -13.23 24.65
C TYR A 103 -14.85 -14.56 23.90
N ASN A 104 -15.55 -15.56 24.41
CA ASN A 104 -15.62 -16.90 23.84
C ASN A 104 -17.08 -17.24 23.48
N PRO A 105 -17.60 -16.76 22.32
CA PRO A 105 -18.96 -17.05 21.92
C PRO A 105 -19.17 -18.55 21.79
N LYS A 106 -20.18 -19.03 22.51
CA LYS A 106 -20.69 -20.40 22.40
C LYS A 106 -22.14 -20.34 21.91
N PRO A 107 -22.64 -21.36 21.23
CA PRO A 107 -24.02 -21.39 20.82
C PRO A 107 -24.98 -21.08 22.00
N ASP A 108 -25.95 -20.21 21.77
CA ASP A 108 -26.96 -19.76 22.72
C ASP A 108 -26.39 -19.10 24.00
N SER A 109 -25.23 -18.42 23.91
CA SER A 109 -24.64 -17.68 25.04
C SER A 109 -24.80 -16.17 24.89
N ASP A 110 -24.73 -15.44 26.02
CA ASP A 110 -24.75 -13.97 26.05
C ASP A 110 -23.59 -13.37 25.26
N GLU A 111 -22.44 -14.08 25.19
CA GLU A 111 -21.28 -13.67 24.40
C GLU A 111 -21.54 -13.80 22.88
N GLU A 112 -22.35 -14.77 22.46
CA GLU A 112 -22.77 -14.90 21.07
C GLU A 112 -23.73 -13.77 20.70
N ASP A 113 -24.72 -13.50 21.55
CA ASP A 113 -25.65 -12.38 21.35
C ASP A 113 -24.88 -11.04 21.27
N ALA A 114 -23.91 -10.85 22.17
CA ALA A 114 -23.07 -9.66 22.15
C ALA A 114 -22.19 -9.58 20.89
N ALA A 115 -21.69 -10.71 20.37
CA ALA A 115 -20.96 -10.78 19.12
C ALA A 115 -21.83 -10.36 17.94
N GLN A 116 -23.04 -10.92 17.81
CA GLN A 116 -23.99 -10.61 16.74
C GLN A 116 -24.43 -9.14 16.79
N LEU A 117 -24.75 -8.62 17.98
CA LEU A 117 -25.06 -7.19 18.18
C LEU A 117 -23.88 -6.29 17.81
N GLY A 118 -22.64 -6.75 17.99
CA GLY A 118 -21.43 -6.08 17.56
C GLY A 118 -21.16 -6.16 16.06
N GLY A 119 -22.00 -6.83 15.30
CA GLY A 119 -21.83 -7.01 13.84
C GLY A 119 -20.84 -8.11 13.48
N MET A 120 -20.60 -9.09 14.37
CA MET A 120 -19.80 -10.27 14.04
C MET A 120 -20.58 -11.22 13.15
N GLU A 121 -19.87 -11.81 12.19
CA GLU A 121 -20.41 -12.83 11.30
C GLU A 121 -19.92 -14.23 11.74
N PRO A 122 -20.85 -15.17 12.04
CA PRO A 122 -20.48 -16.54 12.31
C PRO A 122 -19.92 -17.19 11.04
N GLN A 123 -18.75 -17.81 11.17
CA GLN A 123 -18.14 -18.58 10.10
C GLN A 123 -18.61 -20.01 10.19
N LEU A 124 -19.26 -20.51 9.14
CA LEU A 124 -19.81 -21.87 9.09
C LEU A 124 -18.74 -22.90 8.71
N LEU A 125 -18.73 -23.98 9.47
CA LEU A 125 -17.93 -25.15 9.14
C LEU A 125 -18.72 -26.10 8.20
N PRO A 126 -18.01 -26.96 7.45
CA PRO A 126 -18.68 -28.02 6.68
C PRO A 126 -19.55 -28.97 7.51
N THR A 127 -19.30 -29.02 8.84
CA THR A 127 -20.08 -29.80 9.80
C THR A 127 -21.43 -29.17 10.16
N GLY A 128 -21.66 -27.91 9.75
CA GLY A 128 -22.83 -27.13 10.15
C GLY A 128 -22.66 -26.35 11.46
N GLU A 129 -21.54 -26.54 12.16
CA GLU A 129 -21.19 -25.77 13.36
C GLU A 129 -20.67 -24.39 12.96
N SER A 130 -20.86 -23.37 13.81
CA SER A 130 -20.35 -22.02 13.62
C SER A 130 -19.24 -21.70 14.61
N PHE A 131 -18.29 -20.86 14.19
CA PHE A 131 -17.29 -20.28 15.04
C PHE A 131 -17.13 -18.80 14.77
N TYR A 132 -16.61 -18.08 15.75
CA TYR A 132 -16.31 -16.66 15.66
C TYR A 132 -14.81 -16.42 15.74
N LEU A 133 -14.29 -15.56 14.87
CA LEU A 133 -12.95 -14.97 14.95
C LEU A 133 -13.03 -13.58 14.35
N GLY A 134 -13.33 -12.59 15.18
CA GLY A 134 -13.50 -11.22 14.77
C GLY A 134 -13.34 -10.27 15.96
N LEU A 135 -13.42 -8.98 15.72
CA LEU A 135 -13.26 -7.99 16.78
C LEU A 135 -14.09 -6.73 16.56
N VAL A 136 -14.48 -6.11 17.66
CA VAL A 136 -15.08 -4.78 17.70
C VAL A 136 -14.12 -3.85 18.42
N VAL A 137 -13.70 -2.80 17.73
CA VAL A 137 -12.92 -1.71 18.31
C VAL A 137 -13.86 -0.57 18.62
N SER A 138 -13.82 -0.02 19.82
CA SER A 138 -14.72 1.06 20.22
C SER A 138 -14.04 2.13 21.07
N ARG A 139 -14.48 3.36 20.91
CA ARG A 139 -14.11 4.52 21.75
C ARG A 139 -15.26 5.50 21.77
N LEU A 140 -15.82 5.75 22.97
CA LEU A 140 -17.01 6.58 23.14
C LEU A 140 -18.16 6.07 22.22
N ASP A 141 -18.65 6.92 21.34
CA ASP A 141 -19.72 6.69 20.38
C ASP A 141 -19.25 6.10 19.04
N ARG A 142 -17.93 5.96 18.85
CA ARG A 142 -17.34 5.38 17.63
C ARG A 142 -17.08 3.90 17.82
N ALA A 143 -17.44 3.11 16.83
CA ALA A 143 -17.11 1.70 16.77
C ALA A 143 -16.73 1.31 15.34
N GLU A 144 -15.75 0.42 15.23
CA GLU A 144 -15.33 -0.22 14.00
C GLU A 144 -15.34 -1.72 14.22
N THR A 145 -15.91 -2.47 13.27
CA THR A 145 -16.04 -3.91 13.39
C THR A 145 -15.26 -4.60 12.28
N ILE A 146 -14.47 -5.61 12.65
CA ILE A 146 -13.94 -6.61 11.72
C ILE A 146 -14.77 -7.88 11.94
N PRO A 147 -15.81 -8.13 11.10
CA PRO A 147 -16.80 -9.18 11.34
C PRO A 147 -16.15 -10.58 11.38
N ALA A 148 -15.14 -10.79 10.52
CA ALA A 148 -14.36 -12.01 10.46
C ALA A 148 -12.91 -11.68 10.08
N VAL A 149 -11.96 -12.11 10.90
CA VAL A 149 -10.54 -12.00 10.56
C VAL A 149 -10.16 -13.15 9.64
N SER A 150 -9.78 -12.80 8.40
CA SER A 150 -9.49 -13.80 7.37
C SER A 150 -8.06 -14.33 7.44
N PHE A 151 -7.90 -15.65 7.50
CA PHE A 151 -6.62 -16.32 7.38
C PHE A 151 -5.91 -16.02 6.04
N GLN A 152 -6.67 -15.81 4.98
CA GLN A 152 -6.11 -15.47 3.67
C GLN A 152 -5.43 -14.10 3.65
N ARG A 153 -5.78 -13.23 4.61
CA ARG A 153 -5.20 -11.90 4.80
C ARG A 153 -4.19 -11.83 5.95
N GLU A 154 -3.69 -12.95 6.42
CA GLU A 154 -2.77 -13.03 7.56
C GLU A 154 -1.59 -12.05 7.46
N ARG A 155 -1.03 -11.86 6.26
CA ARG A 155 0.08 -10.93 6.03
C ARG A 155 -0.31 -9.45 6.18
N LEU A 156 -1.60 -9.13 6.10
CA LEU A 156 -2.14 -7.79 6.31
C LEU A 156 -2.74 -7.63 7.70
N LEU A 157 -2.60 -8.63 8.57
CA LEU A 157 -3.22 -8.63 9.90
C LEU A 157 -2.82 -7.41 10.73
N GLU A 158 -1.53 -7.05 10.75
CA GLU A 158 -1.04 -5.85 11.43
C GLU A 158 -1.74 -4.60 10.92
N TYR A 159 -1.85 -4.47 9.60
CA TYR A 159 -2.52 -3.33 8.96
C TYR A 159 -4.01 -3.29 9.29
N ASP A 160 -4.72 -4.42 9.14
CA ASP A 160 -6.17 -4.48 9.35
C ASP A 160 -6.54 -4.15 10.82
N LEU A 161 -5.79 -4.68 11.78
CA LEU A 161 -5.99 -4.41 13.21
C LEU A 161 -5.64 -2.96 13.56
N LEU A 162 -4.49 -2.47 13.08
CA LEU A 162 -4.07 -1.08 13.33
C LEU A 162 -5.07 -0.08 12.75
N ASN A 163 -5.56 -0.35 11.55
CA ASN A 163 -6.50 0.52 10.86
C ASN A 163 -7.82 0.64 11.63
N ALA A 164 -8.38 -0.48 12.12
CA ALA A 164 -9.57 -0.46 12.95
C ALA A 164 -9.37 0.35 14.24
N ILE A 165 -8.19 0.22 14.89
CA ILE A 165 -7.84 0.98 16.09
C ILE A 165 -7.67 2.47 15.76
N ALA A 166 -6.98 2.82 14.68
CA ALA A 166 -6.73 4.19 14.26
C ALA A 166 -8.02 4.94 13.91
N ARG A 167 -8.96 4.30 13.21
CA ARG A 167 -10.25 4.89 12.83
C ARG A 167 -11.07 5.35 14.04
N VAL A 168 -10.98 4.61 15.14
CA VAL A 168 -11.73 4.93 16.37
C VAL A 168 -10.92 5.80 17.31
N GLY A 169 -9.61 5.56 17.37
CA GLY A 169 -8.70 6.14 18.35
C GLY A 169 -8.23 7.54 18.00
N LEU A 170 -8.11 7.85 16.70
CA LEU A 170 -7.67 9.16 16.25
C LEU A 170 -8.84 10.15 16.18
N PRO A 171 -8.63 11.41 16.57
CA PRO A 171 -9.71 12.42 16.61
C PRO A 171 -10.21 12.76 15.21
N GLU A 172 -9.33 12.78 14.24
CA GLU A 172 -9.64 13.15 12.85
C GLU A 172 -9.06 12.12 11.88
N ARG A 173 -9.73 11.97 10.72
CA ARG A 173 -9.20 11.16 9.62
C ARG A 173 -7.97 11.88 9.04
N PRO A 174 -6.92 11.13 8.64
CA PRO A 174 -5.79 11.74 7.94
C PRO A 174 -6.27 12.43 6.66
N LYS A 175 -5.78 13.65 6.41
CA LYS A 175 -6.09 14.38 5.19
C LYS A 175 -5.25 13.86 4.03
N LEU A 176 -5.91 13.64 2.90
CA LEU A 176 -5.31 13.22 1.65
C LEU A 176 -5.69 14.22 0.57
N GLY A 177 -4.70 14.83 -0.09
CA GLY A 177 -4.91 15.62 -1.29
C GLY A 177 -5.09 14.71 -2.51
N LEU A 178 -6.08 14.99 -3.33
CA LEU A 178 -6.28 14.32 -4.61
C LEU A 178 -6.23 15.35 -5.72
N MET A 179 -5.22 15.26 -6.60
CA MET A 179 -5.07 16.04 -7.81
C MET A 179 -5.25 15.09 -9.00
N ALA A 180 -6.33 15.24 -9.78
CA ALA A 180 -6.65 14.29 -10.82
C ALA A 180 -7.06 14.98 -12.13
N GLY A 181 -6.44 14.56 -13.24
CA GLY A 181 -6.85 14.92 -14.61
C GLY A 181 -7.96 14.03 -15.17
N LEU A 182 -8.38 13.03 -14.42
CA LEU A 182 -9.47 12.11 -14.75
C LEU A 182 -10.61 12.27 -13.74
N PRO A 183 -11.85 11.93 -14.07
CA PRO A 183 -13.03 12.13 -13.22
C PRO A 183 -13.11 11.08 -12.09
N VAL A 184 -12.07 10.98 -11.29
CA VAL A 184 -11.97 9.99 -10.20
C VAL A 184 -13.06 10.19 -9.16
N MET A 185 -13.39 11.45 -8.85
CA MET A 185 -14.43 11.83 -7.88
C MET A 185 -15.84 11.83 -8.47
N GLY A 186 -15.97 11.40 -9.74
CA GLY A 186 -17.20 11.52 -10.51
C GLY A 186 -17.34 12.90 -11.15
N MET A 187 -18.41 13.09 -11.91
CA MET A 187 -18.79 14.35 -12.51
C MET A 187 -20.30 14.53 -12.46
N ALA A 188 -20.76 15.72 -12.09
CA ALA A 188 -22.20 16.02 -12.11
C ALA A 188 -22.79 15.94 -13.53
N PHE A 189 -21.97 16.24 -14.54
CA PHE A 189 -22.36 16.18 -15.95
C PHE A 189 -21.13 15.81 -16.80
N ASN A 190 -21.23 14.68 -17.51
CA ASN A 190 -20.24 14.31 -18.52
C ASN A 190 -20.75 14.84 -19.88
N PRO A 191 -20.05 15.79 -20.54
CA PRO A 191 -20.53 16.40 -21.77
C PRO A 191 -20.64 15.42 -22.95
N PHE A 192 -19.99 14.25 -22.86
CA PHE A 192 -19.97 13.23 -23.91
C PHE A 192 -21.13 12.23 -23.78
N THR A 193 -21.35 11.71 -22.58
CA THR A 193 -22.43 10.76 -22.31
C THR A 193 -23.75 11.48 -22.00
N ARG A 194 -23.68 12.79 -21.70
CA ARG A 194 -24.80 13.63 -21.22
C ARG A 194 -25.45 13.10 -19.94
N GLN A 195 -24.70 12.34 -19.17
CA GLN A 195 -25.12 11.73 -17.89
C GLN A 195 -24.08 12.05 -16.81
N PRO A 196 -24.45 12.01 -15.53
CA PRO A 196 -23.48 12.04 -14.44
C PRO A 196 -22.51 10.86 -14.56
N ALA A 197 -21.26 11.05 -14.19
CA ALA A 197 -20.30 9.98 -14.00
C ALA A 197 -20.17 9.70 -12.49
N GLU A 198 -20.43 8.46 -12.10
CA GLU A 198 -20.26 8.02 -10.72
C GLU A 198 -18.78 8.09 -10.29
N PRO A 199 -18.51 8.35 -9.00
CA PRO A 199 -17.16 8.24 -8.46
C PRO A 199 -16.59 6.84 -8.69
N TRP A 200 -15.29 6.79 -8.98
CA TRP A 200 -14.61 5.51 -9.11
C TRP A 200 -14.57 4.76 -7.76
N VAL A 201 -14.44 3.45 -7.81
CA VAL A 201 -14.27 2.62 -6.60
C VAL A 201 -13.13 3.13 -5.73
N LEU A 202 -12.02 3.56 -6.36
CA LEU A 202 -10.88 4.19 -5.68
C LEU A 202 -11.31 5.40 -4.83
N ALA A 203 -12.14 6.30 -5.38
CA ALA A 203 -12.61 7.48 -4.65
C ALA A 203 -13.43 7.11 -3.41
N ASN A 204 -14.29 6.08 -3.52
CA ASN A 204 -15.10 5.59 -2.41
C ASN A 204 -14.23 4.96 -1.31
N GLU A 205 -13.22 4.17 -1.68
CA GLU A 205 -12.27 3.59 -0.73
C GLU A 205 -11.41 4.68 -0.06
N LEU A 206 -10.93 5.68 -0.81
CA LEU A 206 -10.19 6.80 -0.23
C LEU A 206 -11.04 7.60 0.77
N LYS A 207 -12.30 7.92 0.43
CA LYS A 207 -13.22 8.65 1.34
C LYS A 207 -13.56 7.87 2.60
N ARG A 208 -13.49 6.56 2.55
CA ARG A 208 -13.72 5.71 3.71
C ARG A 208 -12.59 5.82 4.74
N GLU A 209 -11.35 5.95 4.27
CA GLU A 209 -10.15 5.95 5.09
C GLU A 209 -9.64 7.36 5.44
N PHE A 210 -9.82 8.31 4.52
CA PHE A 210 -9.23 9.65 4.56
C PHE A 210 -10.28 10.75 4.47
N ASP A 211 -9.94 11.92 4.99
CA ASP A 211 -10.58 13.19 4.62
C ASP A 211 -9.94 13.65 3.28
N VAL A 212 -10.65 13.39 2.17
CA VAL A 212 -10.13 13.64 0.82
C VAL A 212 -10.44 15.06 0.39
N GLN A 213 -9.38 15.83 0.16
CA GLN A 213 -9.46 17.19 -0.37
C GLN A 213 -9.01 17.21 -1.83
N GLU A 214 -9.90 17.65 -2.74
CA GLU A 214 -9.56 17.83 -4.14
C GLU A 214 -8.65 19.04 -4.32
N ILE A 215 -7.56 18.87 -5.08
CA ILE A 215 -6.58 19.90 -5.42
C ILE A 215 -6.61 20.08 -6.92
N SER A 216 -6.74 21.32 -7.37
CA SER A 216 -6.76 21.62 -8.81
C SER A 216 -5.41 21.35 -9.48
N LEU A 217 -5.43 20.96 -10.77
CA LEU A 217 -4.23 20.76 -11.60
C LEU A 217 -3.42 22.03 -11.85
N ASP A 218 -4.01 23.20 -11.62
CA ASP A 218 -3.37 24.52 -11.72
C ASP A 218 -2.99 25.12 -10.36
N ALA A 219 -3.06 24.32 -9.28
CA ALA A 219 -2.74 24.76 -7.94
C ALA A 219 -1.29 25.26 -7.85
N LYS A 220 -1.11 26.46 -7.31
CA LYS A 220 0.20 27.09 -7.11
C LYS A 220 0.79 26.79 -5.73
N GLU A 221 -0.01 26.18 -4.84
CA GLU A 221 0.40 25.76 -3.51
C GLU A 221 -0.44 24.56 -3.07
N ILE A 222 0.20 23.62 -2.36
CA ILE A 222 -0.49 22.50 -1.72
C ILE A 222 -0.75 22.88 -0.26
N PRO A 223 -2.00 22.76 0.25
CA PRO A 223 -2.33 23.10 1.64
C PRO A 223 -1.41 22.46 2.66
N ALA A 224 -1.07 23.21 3.72
CA ALA A 224 -0.07 22.80 4.70
C ALA A 224 -0.49 21.59 5.54
N ASP A 225 -1.78 21.36 5.69
CA ASP A 225 -2.39 20.26 6.46
C ASP A 225 -2.49 18.95 5.67
N ILE A 226 -2.18 18.96 4.36
CA ILE A 226 -2.05 17.76 3.55
C ILE A 226 -0.65 17.16 3.76
N ASN A 227 -0.61 15.88 4.16
CA ASN A 227 0.63 15.12 4.34
C ASN A 227 0.87 14.10 3.24
N VAL A 228 -0.19 13.65 2.57
CA VAL A 228 -0.13 12.72 1.44
C VAL A 228 -0.89 13.33 0.28
N LEU A 229 -0.28 13.35 -0.89
CA LEU A 229 -0.88 13.85 -2.13
C LEU A 229 -0.86 12.75 -3.19
N LEU A 230 -2.04 12.42 -3.69
CA LEU A 230 -2.23 11.52 -4.81
C LEU A 230 -2.45 12.33 -6.08
N VAL A 231 -1.55 12.20 -7.04
CA VAL A 231 -1.62 12.87 -8.35
C VAL A 231 -1.93 11.81 -9.42
N ILE A 232 -3.07 11.94 -10.06
CA ILE A 232 -3.54 10.98 -11.08
C ILE A 232 -3.65 11.69 -12.42
N HIS A 233 -2.89 11.22 -13.38
CA HIS A 233 -2.90 11.72 -14.74
C HIS A 233 -2.76 13.26 -14.83
N PRO A 234 -1.63 13.84 -14.40
CA PRO A 234 -1.36 15.28 -14.43
C PRO A 234 -1.11 15.75 -15.87
N ARG A 235 -2.18 15.75 -16.68
CA ARG A 235 -2.11 16.14 -18.08
C ARG A 235 -1.91 17.66 -18.19
N GLU A 236 -0.98 18.06 -19.08
CA GLU A 236 -0.68 19.46 -19.36
C GLU A 236 -0.36 20.30 -18.11
N ILE A 237 0.28 19.65 -17.11
CA ILE A 237 0.62 20.33 -15.86
C ILE A 237 1.58 21.49 -16.11
N GLU A 238 1.30 22.64 -15.51
CA GLU A 238 2.16 23.82 -15.63
C GLU A 238 3.37 23.75 -14.69
N ARG A 239 4.42 24.48 -15.02
CA ARG A 239 5.66 24.51 -14.21
C ARG A 239 5.42 25.06 -12.80
N GLU A 240 4.46 25.96 -12.64
CA GLU A 240 4.04 26.51 -11.35
C GLU A 240 3.45 25.43 -10.45
N THR A 241 2.67 24.52 -11.00
CA THR A 241 2.13 23.38 -10.24
C THR A 241 3.21 22.35 -9.95
N GLU A 242 4.13 22.06 -10.90
CA GLU A 242 5.29 21.22 -10.59
C GLU A 242 6.13 21.84 -9.46
N TYR A 243 6.28 23.18 -9.41
CA TYR A 243 6.94 23.85 -8.29
C TYR A 243 6.17 23.67 -6.97
N ALA A 244 4.85 23.77 -6.97
CA ALA A 244 4.04 23.51 -5.78
C ALA A 244 4.21 22.05 -5.28
N LEU A 245 4.30 21.07 -6.19
CA LEU A 245 4.58 19.66 -5.87
C LEU A 245 6.01 19.48 -5.33
N ASP A 246 7.00 20.17 -5.91
CA ASP A 246 8.38 20.17 -5.43
C ASP A 246 8.45 20.65 -3.97
N GLN A 247 7.88 21.82 -3.69
CA GLN A 247 7.85 22.38 -2.35
C GLN A 247 7.07 21.50 -1.35
N PHE A 248 6.01 20.82 -1.81
CA PHE A 248 5.28 19.84 -1.02
C PHE A 248 6.19 18.68 -0.58
N VAL A 249 6.98 18.11 -1.50
CA VAL A 249 7.91 17.01 -1.20
C VAL A 249 9.04 17.49 -0.29
N LEU A 250 9.61 18.67 -0.56
CA LEU A 250 10.71 19.24 0.23
C LEU A 250 10.32 19.52 1.69
N ARG A 251 9.06 19.88 1.96
CA ARG A 251 8.57 20.04 3.35
C ARG A 251 8.23 18.70 4.04
N GLY A 252 8.49 17.56 3.39
CA GLY A 252 8.28 16.20 3.93
C GLY A 252 6.95 15.55 3.52
N GLY A 253 6.18 16.17 2.62
CA GLY A 253 4.98 15.59 2.02
C GLY A 253 5.27 14.29 1.25
N LYS A 254 4.31 13.38 1.24
CA LYS A 254 4.40 12.09 0.53
C LYS A 254 3.62 12.19 -0.78
N LEU A 255 4.33 12.09 -1.90
CA LEU A 255 3.75 12.16 -3.24
C LEU A 255 3.59 10.76 -3.83
N ILE A 256 2.39 10.45 -4.31
CA ILE A 256 2.10 9.27 -5.14
C ILE A 256 1.63 9.81 -6.49
N ALA A 257 2.36 9.51 -7.57
CA ALA A 257 2.03 10.01 -8.90
C ALA A 257 1.78 8.85 -9.88
N PHE A 258 0.64 8.91 -10.57
CA PHE A 258 0.30 8.06 -11.69
C PHE A 258 0.43 8.87 -12.97
N VAL A 259 1.43 8.56 -13.76
CA VAL A 259 1.73 9.19 -15.05
C VAL A 259 1.62 8.15 -16.16
N ASP A 260 1.20 8.58 -17.35
CA ASP A 260 0.80 7.65 -18.39
C ASP A 260 1.21 8.18 -19.78
N PRO A 261 1.84 7.39 -20.63
CA PRO A 261 2.07 7.79 -22.04
C PRO A 261 0.78 7.71 -22.87
N HIS A 262 -0.18 6.89 -22.47
CA HIS A 262 -1.49 6.78 -23.12
C HIS A 262 -2.56 6.36 -22.11
N ALA A 263 -3.24 7.34 -21.53
CA ALA A 263 -4.30 7.09 -20.56
C ALA A 263 -5.56 6.54 -21.24
N PHE A 264 -5.79 5.25 -21.10
CA PHE A 264 -6.93 4.54 -21.69
C PHE A 264 -8.29 5.14 -21.26
N PHE A 265 -8.37 5.66 -20.05
CA PHE A 265 -9.59 6.26 -19.49
C PHE A 265 -9.74 7.75 -19.78
N ASP A 266 -8.75 8.40 -20.44
CA ASP A 266 -8.90 9.77 -20.91
C ASP A 266 -9.72 9.81 -22.21
N GLN A 267 -11.02 10.05 -22.04
CA GLN A 267 -12.00 10.13 -23.14
C GLN A 267 -12.15 11.56 -23.68
N THR A 268 -11.10 12.37 -23.61
CA THR A 268 -11.16 13.71 -24.21
C THR A 268 -11.38 13.61 -25.71
N PRO A 269 -12.45 14.20 -26.28
CA PRO A 269 -12.75 14.06 -27.69
C PRO A 269 -11.71 14.69 -28.55
N THR A 270 -11.31 13.99 -29.59
CA THR A 270 -10.61 14.57 -30.73
C THR A 270 -11.66 15.07 -31.72
N MET A 271 -11.69 16.39 -31.98
CA MET A 271 -12.52 16.94 -33.06
C MET A 271 -11.88 16.61 -34.41
N PRO A 272 -12.66 16.17 -35.41
CA PRO A 272 -12.15 15.98 -36.77
C PRO A 272 -11.48 17.24 -37.29
N GLY A 273 -10.20 17.14 -37.69
CA GLY A 273 -9.43 18.25 -38.24
C GLY A 273 -8.70 19.13 -37.21
N VAL A 274 -8.84 18.84 -35.91
CA VAL A 274 -8.04 19.45 -34.85
C VAL A 274 -7.02 18.42 -34.41
N PRO A 275 -5.71 18.75 -34.24
CA PRO A 275 -4.75 17.85 -33.63
C PRO A 275 -5.30 17.37 -32.29
N GLY A 276 -5.37 16.05 -32.10
CA GLY A 276 -5.87 15.48 -30.86
C GLY A 276 -5.04 15.95 -29.66
N VAL A 277 -5.71 16.28 -28.58
CA VAL A 277 -5.02 16.55 -27.28
C VAL A 277 -4.30 15.27 -26.88
N PRO A 278 -2.99 15.34 -26.54
CA PRO A 278 -2.28 14.16 -26.07
C PRO A 278 -2.98 13.55 -24.86
N THR A 279 -3.20 12.23 -24.87
CA THR A 279 -3.73 11.49 -23.73
C THR A 279 -2.61 11.07 -22.76
N SER A 280 -1.44 11.69 -22.87
CA SER A 280 -0.29 11.43 -22.03
C SER A 280 -0.21 12.42 -20.87
N SER A 281 0.40 11.97 -19.79
CA SER A 281 0.72 12.78 -18.62
C SER A 281 2.11 12.47 -18.09
N THR A 282 2.78 13.49 -17.57
CA THR A 282 4.10 13.35 -16.95
C THR A 282 4.38 14.53 -16.02
N LEU A 283 5.44 14.42 -15.22
CA LEU A 283 5.99 15.48 -14.37
C LEU A 283 7.44 15.74 -14.79
N PRO A 284 7.68 16.32 -15.96
CA PRO A 284 8.99 16.26 -16.60
C PRO A 284 10.10 16.96 -15.80
N THR A 285 9.78 18.08 -15.14
CA THR A 285 10.77 18.82 -14.34
C THR A 285 11.14 18.05 -13.08
N LEU A 286 10.15 17.52 -12.37
CA LEU A 286 10.35 16.78 -11.12
C LEU A 286 11.05 15.45 -11.36
N LEU A 287 10.53 14.65 -12.29
CA LEU A 287 11.08 13.33 -12.59
C LEU A 287 12.55 13.42 -12.97
N LYS A 288 12.91 14.37 -13.87
CA LYS A 288 14.28 14.59 -14.28
C LYS A 288 15.19 15.00 -13.13
N ALA A 289 14.75 15.91 -12.28
CA ALA A 289 15.53 16.37 -11.13
C ALA A 289 15.77 15.25 -10.09
N TRP A 290 14.80 14.33 -9.97
CA TRP A 290 14.86 13.19 -9.05
C TRP A 290 15.46 11.92 -9.69
N GLY A 291 16.10 12.07 -10.85
CA GLY A 291 16.82 10.99 -11.52
C GLY A 291 15.93 9.92 -12.12
N THR A 292 14.71 10.27 -12.47
CA THR A 292 13.81 9.37 -13.18
C THR A 292 13.25 10.05 -14.42
N GLU A 293 12.96 9.29 -15.46
CA GLU A 293 12.38 9.82 -16.69
C GLU A 293 11.41 8.78 -17.26
N MET A 294 10.24 9.23 -17.68
CA MET A 294 9.30 8.45 -18.48
C MET A 294 9.07 9.14 -19.80
N ASN A 295 9.23 8.39 -20.91
CA ASN A 295 8.96 8.93 -22.24
C ASN A 295 7.44 8.91 -22.50
N PRO A 296 6.77 10.08 -22.60
CA PRO A 296 5.32 10.17 -22.79
C PRO A 296 4.84 9.71 -24.18
N SER A 297 5.77 9.38 -25.08
CA SER A 297 5.43 8.86 -26.43
C SER A 297 5.68 7.36 -26.55
N LYS A 298 6.05 6.67 -25.47
CA LYS A 298 6.40 5.24 -25.50
C LYS A 298 5.59 4.44 -24.48
N VAL A 299 5.02 3.33 -24.95
CA VAL A 299 4.32 2.34 -24.11
C VAL A 299 5.14 1.06 -24.04
N VAL A 300 4.94 0.30 -22.98
CA VAL A 300 5.60 -1.01 -22.79
C VAL A 300 4.83 -2.09 -23.54
N ALA A 301 5.55 -2.85 -24.34
CA ALA A 301 5.09 -4.12 -24.87
C ALA A 301 5.84 -5.26 -24.19
N ASP A 302 5.14 -6.33 -23.77
CA ASP A 302 5.73 -7.50 -23.11
C ASP A 302 4.98 -8.76 -23.55
N VAL A 303 5.69 -9.71 -24.12
CA VAL A 303 5.09 -10.94 -24.63
C VAL A 303 4.86 -12.00 -23.55
N VAL A 304 5.50 -11.88 -22.40
CA VAL A 304 5.31 -12.81 -21.27
C VAL A 304 4.06 -12.44 -20.46
N PHE A 305 3.84 -11.15 -20.28
CA PHE A 305 2.70 -10.62 -19.53
C PHE A 305 1.54 -10.16 -20.43
N ALA A 306 1.60 -10.42 -21.72
CA ALA A 306 0.57 -10.02 -22.65
C ALA A 306 -0.81 -10.59 -22.27
N SER A 307 -1.83 -9.73 -22.39
CA SER A 307 -3.22 -10.13 -22.16
C SER A 307 -3.87 -10.74 -23.39
N GLY A 308 -4.90 -11.55 -23.16
CA GLY A 308 -5.69 -12.18 -24.23
C GLY A 308 -5.11 -13.52 -24.72
N SER A 309 -5.73 -14.05 -25.76
CA SER A 309 -5.32 -15.31 -26.40
C SER A 309 -5.71 -15.33 -27.88
N GLY A 310 -4.96 -16.07 -28.70
CA GLY A 310 -5.20 -16.18 -30.12
C GLY A 310 -5.18 -14.81 -30.84
N GLN A 311 -6.21 -14.49 -31.60
CA GLN A 311 -6.32 -13.23 -32.35
C GLN A 311 -6.52 -12.00 -31.47
N ARG A 312 -6.83 -12.18 -30.17
CA ARG A 312 -6.97 -11.10 -29.18
C ARG A 312 -5.75 -10.93 -28.29
N TYR A 313 -4.64 -11.58 -28.63
CA TYR A 313 -3.39 -11.45 -27.92
C TYR A 313 -2.79 -10.06 -28.17
N THR A 314 -2.54 -9.31 -27.09
CA THR A 314 -1.97 -7.97 -27.17
C THR A 314 -0.85 -7.77 -26.16
N PRO A 315 0.40 -7.60 -26.63
CA PRO A 315 1.54 -7.35 -25.76
C PRO A 315 1.59 -5.93 -25.17
N LEU A 316 0.70 -5.02 -25.60
CA LEU A 316 0.59 -3.65 -25.09
C LEU A 316 -0.36 -3.52 -23.88
N VAL A 317 -1.09 -4.59 -23.58
CA VAL A 317 -1.96 -4.68 -22.41
C VAL A 317 -1.44 -5.81 -21.54
N LEU A 318 -0.87 -5.46 -20.40
CA LEU A 318 -0.18 -6.43 -19.57
C LEU A 318 -1.08 -6.94 -18.44
N SER A 319 -1.12 -8.25 -18.25
CA SER A 319 -1.63 -8.93 -17.09
C SER A 319 -0.45 -9.35 -16.22
N LEU A 320 0.07 -8.41 -15.44
CA LEU A 320 1.20 -8.65 -14.57
C LEU A 320 0.81 -9.63 -13.48
N ASN A 321 1.64 -10.63 -13.28
CA ASN A 321 1.46 -11.62 -12.24
C ASN A 321 2.50 -11.42 -11.12
N ARG A 322 2.46 -12.31 -10.16
CA ARG A 322 3.28 -12.29 -8.96
C ARG A 322 4.79 -12.09 -9.21
N THR A 323 5.32 -12.49 -10.35
CA THR A 323 6.76 -12.37 -10.68
C THR A 323 7.17 -10.94 -11.07
N ALA A 324 6.21 -10.07 -11.38
CA ALA A 324 6.47 -8.68 -11.75
C ALA A 324 6.62 -7.74 -10.54
N PHE A 325 6.40 -8.22 -9.31
CA PHE A 325 6.34 -7.38 -8.11
C PHE A 325 7.51 -7.63 -7.17
N SER A 326 8.06 -6.56 -6.58
CA SER A 326 8.99 -6.68 -5.46
C SER A 326 8.31 -7.35 -4.27
N ARG A 327 8.98 -8.34 -3.67
CA ARG A 327 8.50 -9.08 -2.50
C ARG A 327 8.90 -8.43 -1.19
N GLU A 328 9.90 -7.58 -1.26
CA GLU A 328 10.45 -6.87 -0.10
C GLU A 328 9.67 -5.60 0.19
N ASP A 329 9.01 -5.02 -0.84
CA ASP A 329 8.25 -3.80 -0.68
C ASP A 329 6.84 -4.07 -0.14
N VAL A 330 6.47 -3.38 0.96
CA VAL A 330 5.19 -3.54 1.64
C VAL A 330 3.97 -3.27 0.73
N VAL A 331 4.11 -2.37 -0.25
CA VAL A 331 3.02 -2.01 -1.17
C VAL A 331 2.75 -3.12 -2.17
N THR A 332 3.80 -3.78 -2.67
CA THR A 332 3.66 -4.74 -3.77
C THR A 332 3.77 -6.20 -3.36
N SER A 333 4.26 -6.47 -2.14
CA SER A 333 4.48 -7.85 -1.63
C SER A 333 3.24 -8.73 -1.63
N GLN A 334 2.05 -8.15 -1.54
CA GLN A 334 0.76 -8.83 -1.48
C GLN A 334 -0.02 -8.81 -2.80
N ILE A 335 0.47 -8.06 -3.80
CA ILE A 335 -0.22 -7.99 -5.10
C ILE A 335 0.03 -9.29 -5.85
N GLU A 336 -1.04 -9.98 -6.23
CA GLU A 336 -1.01 -11.20 -7.02
C GLU A 336 -1.10 -10.92 -8.52
N THR A 337 -1.94 -9.94 -8.90
CA THR A 337 -2.17 -9.56 -10.29
C THR A 337 -2.40 -8.06 -10.42
N LEU A 338 -1.93 -7.47 -11.50
CA LEU A 338 -2.19 -6.09 -11.87
C LEU A 338 -2.43 -5.98 -13.36
N PHE A 339 -3.52 -5.34 -13.74
CA PHE A 339 -3.80 -5.01 -15.14
C PHE A 339 -3.13 -3.68 -15.49
N TYR A 340 -2.25 -3.69 -16.49
CA TYR A 340 -1.41 -2.57 -16.88
C TYR A 340 -1.55 -2.30 -18.39
N PRO A 341 -2.61 -1.59 -18.81
CA PRO A 341 -2.88 -1.30 -20.21
C PRO A 341 -2.09 -0.07 -20.67
N PHE A 342 -1.34 -0.17 -21.75
CA PHE A 342 -0.66 0.92 -22.44
C PHE A 342 0.26 1.79 -21.56
N GLY A 343 0.68 1.29 -20.44
CA GLY A 343 1.51 2.05 -19.50
C GLY A 343 2.95 2.24 -19.98
N GLY A 344 3.62 3.21 -19.42
CA GLY A 344 5.02 3.55 -19.72
C GLY A 344 6.03 2.79 -18.86
N ALA A 345 7.30 3.14 -19.04
CA ALA A 345 8.37 2.68 -18.18
C ALA A 345 9.28 3.84 -17.78
N PHE A 346 9.87 3.72 -16.61
CA PHE A 346 10.83 4.68 -16.07
C PHE A 346 12.26 4.27 -16.40
N GLN A 347 13.05 5.25 -16.80
CA GLN A 347 14.51 5.16 -16.80
C GLN A 347 15.01 5.77 -15.50
N VAL A 348 15.96 5.10 -14.84
CA VAL A 348 16.53 5.56 -13.58
C VAL A 348 17.99 5.97 -13.81
N THR A 349 18.29 7.19 -13.44
CA THR A 349 19.66 7.74 -13.38
C THR A 349 19.96 8.04 -11.91
N PRO A 350 20.97 7.41 -11.30
CA PRO A 350 21.27 7.63 -9.88
C PRO A 350 21.49 9.11 -9.55
N VAL A 351 20.82 9.59 -8.50
CA VAL A 351 20.99 10.94 -7.94
C VAL A 351 21.50 10.81 -6.51
N GLU A 352 22.51 11.60 -6.17
CA GLU A 352 23.09 11.61 -4.83
C GLU A 352 22.03 11.96 -3.76
N GLY A 353 21.94 11.12 -2.75
CA GLY A 353 21.01 11.29 -1.63
C GLY A 353 19.62 10.66 -1.87
N LEU A 354 19.34 10.12 -3.07
CA LEU A 354 18.12 9.40 -3.39
C LEU A 354 18.39 7.93 -3.71
N ALA A 355 17.58 7.05 -3.15
CA ALA A 355 17.46 5.66 -3.57
C ALA A 355 16.20 5.50 -4.43
N ALA A 356 16.32 4.73 -5.51
CA ALA A 356 15.22 4.39 -6.42
C ALA A 356 15.04 2.87 -6.46
N ASP A 357 13.97 2.40 -5.84
CA ASP A 357 13.64 0.99 -5.79
C ASP A 357 12.58 0.67 -6.84
N VAL A 358 12.86 -0.33 -7.70
CA VAL A 358 11.88 -0.82 -8.67
C VAL A 358 10.92 -1.75 -7.95
N ILE A 359 9.67 -1.32 -7.81
CA ILE A 359 8.63 -2.08 -7.09
C ILE A 359 7.73 -2.90 -8.01
N VAL A 360 7.63 -2.51 -9.31
CA VAL A 360 6.96 -3.27 -10.37
C VAL A 360 7.83 -3.24 -11.63
N HIS A 361 8.00 -4.37 -12.28
CA HIS A 361 8.80 -4.48 -13.50
C HIS A 361 8.17 -5.37 -14.57
N SER A 362 8.55 -5.15 -15.83
CA SER A 362 8.23 -6.03 -16.96
C SER A 362 9.07 -7.32 -16.92
N SER A 363 8.82 -8.23 -17.86
CA SER A 363 9.76 -9.31 -18.14
C SER A 363 10.98 -8.82 -18.94
N ALA A 364 12.00 -9.67 -19.07
CA ALA A 364 13.13 -9.39 -19.96
C ALA A 364 12.72 -9.43 -21.46
N ASN A 365 11.58 -10.05 -21.76
CA ASN A 365 11.00 -10.12 -23.11
C ASN A 365 10.04 -8.94 -23.35
N SER A 366 10.49 -7.74 -23.05
CA SER A 366 9.75 -6.49 -23.22
C SER A 366 10.53 -5.48 -24.05
N MET A 367 9.82 -4.50 -24.59
CA MET A 367 10.39 -3.35 -25.31
C MET A 367 9.48 -2.13 -25.16
N LEU A 368 9.99 -0.96 -25.57
CA LEU A 368 9.19 0.27 -25.70
C LEU A 368 8.75 0.46 -27.15
N MET A 369 7.45 0.63 -27.36
CA MET A 369 6.82 0.92 -28.64
C MET A 369 6.23 2.33 -28.68
N ASP A 370 5.93 2.86 -29.86
CA ASP A 370 5.29 4.18 -29.96
C ASP A 370 3.85 4.14 -29.42
N ALA A 371 3.50 5.11 -28.57
CA ALA A 371 2.18 5.21 -27.96
C ALA A 371 1.05 5.39 -28.99
N LYS A 372 1.34 5.99 -30.15
CA LYS A 372 0.40 6.09 -31.28
C LYS A 372 -0.07 4.72 -31.81
N ASP A 373 0.76 3.69 -31.63
CA ASP A 373 0.46 2.34 -32.06
C ASP A 373 -0.32 1.54 -30.99
N ALA A 374 -0.58 2.14 -29.82
CA ALA A 374 -1.28 1.52 -28.70
C ALA A 374 -2.69 1.01 -29.06
N THR A 375 -3.35 1.67 -30.01
CA THR A 375 -4.68 1.27 -30.50
C THR A 375 -4.63 0.23 -31.64
N THR A 376 -3.44 -0.07 -32.14
CA THR A 376 -3.26 -1.04 -33.23
C THR A 376 -3.12 -2.45 -32.64
N PHE A 377 -4.20 -3.22 -32.68
CA PHE A 377 -4.23 -4.59 -32.19
C PHE A 377 -3.81 -5.59 -33.27
N GLY A 378 -3.06 -6.63 -32.88
CA GLY A 378 -2.84 -7.82 -33.69
C GLY A 378 -1.41 -8.03 -34.19
N ASP A 379 -1.27 -8.84 -35.25
CA ASP A 379 0.00 -9.35 -35.81
C ASP A 379 1.02 -8.26 -36.19
N ALA A 380 0.58 -7.04 -36.47
CA ALA A 380 1.47 -5.94 -36.79
C ALA A 380 2.41 -5.58 -35.64
N THR A 381 1.90 -5.56 -34.41
CA THR A 381 2.68 -5.28 -33.20
C THR A 381 3.76 -6.34 -32.96
N LEU A 382 3.46 -7.62 -33.26
CA LEU A 382 4.39 -8.72 -33.09
C LEU A 382 5.52 -8.73 -34.11
N LYS A 383 5.30 -8.21 -35.32
CA LYS A 383 6.33 -8.18 -36.39
C LYS A 383 7.50 -7.25 -36.08
N GLU A 384 7.25 -6.19 -35.35
CA GLU A 384 8.26 -5.20 -34.96
C GLU A 384 8.83 -5.45 -33.57
N PHE A 385 8.37 -6.51 -32.90
CA PHE A 385 8.76 -6.80 -31.54
C PHE A 385 10.18 -7.38 -31.45
N VAL A 386 11.08 -6.65 -30.77
CA VAL A 386 12.45 -7.08 -30.50
C VAL A 386 12.69 -6.97 -28.98
N PRO A 387 12.85 -8.12 -28.29
CA PRO A 387 13.07 -8.10 -26.84
C PRO A 387 14.31 -7.30 -26.45
N GLY A 388 14.17 -6.43 -25.43
CA GLY A 388 15.27 -5.62 -24.92
C GLY A 388 16.27 -6.39 -24.04
N GLY A 389 15.93 -7.62 -23.65
CA GLY A 389 16.79 -8.51 -22.84
C GLY A 389 16.93 -8.11 -21.36
N LYS A 390 16.27 -7.03 -20.94
CA LYS A 390 16.26 -6.55 -19.54
C LYS A 390 14.83 -6.12 -19.15
N PRO A 391 14.43 -6.37 -17.88
CA PRO A 391 13.18 -5.84 -17.37
C PRO A 391 13.17 -4.31 -17.39
N LEU A 392 11.99 -3.74 -17.70
CA LEU A 392 11.71 -2.30 -17.64
C LEU A 392 11.04 -1.97 -16.29
N ALA A 393 11.39 -0.85 -15.68
CA ALA A 393 10.77 -0.40 -14.45
C ALA A 393 9.39 0.22 -14.75
N LEU A 394 8.33 -0.37 -14.21
CA LEU A 394 6.94 0.08 -14.40
C LEU A 394 6.45 0.93 -13.23
N ALA A 395 6.96 0.69 -12.03
CA ALA A 395 6.73 1.54 -10.88
C ALA A 395 8.00 1.63 -10.03
N LEU A 396 8.22 2.81 -9.45
CA LEU A 396 9.37 3.15 -8.63
C LEU A 396 8.94 3.68 -7.27
N ARG A 397 9.76 3.41 -6.27
CA ARG A 397 9.76 4.13 -5.00
C ARG A 397 11.04 4.94 -4.90
N LEU A 398 10.90 6.26 -4.70
CA LEU A 398 12.02 7.14 -4.41
C LEU A 398 12.05 7.45 -2.92
N THR A 399 13.20 7.27 -2.29
CA THR A 399 13.41 7.55 -0.87
C THR A 399 14.74 8.27 -0.66
N GLY A 400 14.80 9.13 0.36
CA GLY A 400 16.02 9.86 0.67
C GLY A 400 15.80 11.35 0.86
N THR A 401 16.85 12.14 0.61
CA THR A 401 16.82 13.61 0.72
C THR A 401 16.67 14.21 -0.67
N PHE A 402 15.49 14.73 -0.95
CA PHE A 402 15.21 15.40 -2.22
C PHE A 402 15.85 16.78 -2.27
N LYS A 403 16.44 17.10 -3.42
CA LYS A 403 16.86 18.45 -3.78
C LYS A 403 15.78 19.10 -4.65
N THR A 404 15.64 20.43 -4.59
CA THR A 404 14.65 21.12 -5.41
C THR A 404 14.89 20.91 -6.90
N ALA A 405 13.81 20.69 -7.64
CA ALA A 405 13.84 20.66 -9.08
C ALA A 405 13.92 22.09 -9.71
N PHE A 406 13.83 23.11 -8.86
CA PHE A 406 13.79 24.53 -9.27
C PHE A 406 14.90 25.32 -8.56
N PRO A 407 16.20 25.11 -8.92
CA PRO A 407 17.31 25.76 -8.24
C PRO A 407 17.31 27.29 -8.43
N ASP A 408 16.69 27.78 -9.50
CA ASP A 408 16.56 29.21 -9.81
C ASP A 408 15.35 29.88 -9.13
N GLY A 409 14.63 29.14 -8.28
CA GLY A 409 13.44 29.61 -7.57
C GLY A 409 12.13 29.37 -8.34
N PRO A 410 11.01 29.99 -7.91
CA PRO A 410 9.71 29.78 -8.50
C PRO A 410 9.67 30.20 -9.98
N PRO A 411 8.99 29.41 -10.84
CA PRO A 411 8.85 29.77 -12.25
C PRO A 411 8.07 31.08 -12.40
N VAL A 412 8.46 31.90 -13.40
CA VAL A 412 7.75 33.14 -13.69
C VAL A 412 6.46 32.80 -14.43
N SER A 413 5.32 33.22 -13.88
CA SER A 413 4.01 33.03 -14.48
C SER A 413 3.94 33.60 -15.94
N LYS A 414 3.25 32.86 -16.81
CA LYS A 414 3.01 33.32 -18.19
C LYS A 414 2.27 34.66 -18.22
N ASP A 415 1.34 34.87 -17.28
CA ASP A 415 0.55 36.12 -17.17
C ASP A 415 1.43 37.35 -16.84
N ALA A 416 2.59 37.12 -16.18
CA ALA A 416 3.53 38.21 -15.89
C ALA A 416 4.39 38.62 -17.09
N LYS A 417 4.41 37.83 -18.16
CA LYS A 417 5.12 38.16 -19.41
C LYS A 417 4.24 38.97 -20.37
N GLU A 418 2.93 38.69 -20.43
CA GLU A 418 2.00 39.42 -21.27
C GLU A 418 1.75 40.87 -20.78
N ASN A 419 1.95 41.15 -19.49
CA ASN A 419 1.81 42.50 -18.95
C ASN A 419 3.07 43.38 -19.09
N LYS A 420 4.13 42.90 -19.80
CA LYS A 420 5.36 43.67 -20.05
C LYS A 420 5.64 43.99 -21.52
N GLU A 421 4.76 43.61 -22.44
CA GLU A 421 4.71 44.06 -23.80
C GLU A 421 3.50 45.01 -24.01
#